data_45647fb04029bacfcebf804123a13d23
#
_entry.id   45647fb04029bacfcebf804123a13d23
#
_cell.length_a   1.000
_cell.length_b   1.000
_cell.length_c   1.000
_cell.angle_alpha   90.00
_cell.angle_beta   90.00
_cell.angle_gamma   90.00
#
_symmetry.space_group_name_H-M   'P 1'
#
loop_
_entity.id
_entity.type
_entity.pdbx_description
1 polymer ?
#
loop_
_entity_poly.entity_id
_entity_poly.type
_entity_poly.pdbx_seq_one_letter_code
_entity_poly.pdbx_strand_id
1 'polypeptide(L)'
;MNTPATVPLPHAMRSFIEGLPKTELHLHIEGTLEPELLFALAQRNQIALPYDSVESLRAAYAFTDLQSFLDLYYAGANVLRTERDFYDMTAAYIAQARADQVRHAEIFFDPQTHTERGIPIEVVFAGIARALREARDTHGFTSVMIMSFLRHLSEQEAFVTLEQALPLRKEYADLWTGIGLDSSERGNPPEKFQRVFARCRELGFRVVAHAGEEGPPAYVSDALDLLQVERIDHGVRSEEDPALLERLIALRMPLTVCPLSNLKPVSYTH
;
A
#
# COMPACT_ATOMS: atom_id res chain seq x y z
N MET A 1 3.15 24.98 21.04
CA MET A 1 3.78 25.41 19.78
C MET A 1 2.66 25.91 18.88
N ASN A 2 2.77 27.14 18.35
CA ASN A 2 1.71 27.71 17.51
C ASN A 2 1.67 26.93 16.19
N THR A 3 0.54 26.32 15.90
CA THR A 3 0.26 25.79 14.56
C THR A 3 0.40 26.96 13.57
N PRO A 4 1.24 26.86 12.53
CA PRO A 4 1.33 27.93 11.55
C PRO A 4 -0.05 28.14 10.94
N ALA A 5 -0.51 29.41 10.96
CA ALA A 5 -1.78 29.79 10.36
C ALA A 5 -1.73 29.37 8.87
N THR A 6 -2.61 28.45 8.47
CA THR A 6 -2.76 28.06 7.08
C THR A 6 -3.25 29.27 6.28
N VAL A 7 -2.37 29.85 5.48
CA VAL A 7 -2.75 30.92 4.55
C VAL A 7 -3.69 30.28 3.53
N PRO A 8 -4.96 30.73 3.41
CA PRO A 8 -5.88 30.14 2.46
C PRO A 8 -5.34 30.34 1.03
N LEU A 9 -5.29 29.27 0.26
CA LEU A 9 -4.90 29.33 -1.15
C LEU A 9 -5.86 30.26 -1.92
N PRO A 10 -5.35 31.12 -2.83
CA PRO A 10 -6.19 31.87 -3.73
C PRO A 10 -7.15 30.97 -4.50
N HIS A 11 -8.39 31.41 -4.73
CA HIS A 11 -9.43 30.61 -5.39
C HIS A 11 -8.96 30.00 -6.73
N ALA A 12 -8.29 30.81 -7.57
CA ALA A 12 -7.75 30.34 -8.85
C ALA A 12 -6.72 29.21 -8.70
N MET A 13 -5.86 29.27 -7.68
CA MET A 13 -4.88 28.22 -7.39
C MET A 13 -5.58 26.96 -6.89
N ARG A 14 -6.59 27.08 -6.01
CA ARG A 14 -7.39 25.96 -5.55
C ARG A 14 -8.08 25.26 -6.72
N SER A 15 -8.81 25.99 -7.56
CA SER A 15 -9.50 25.44 -8.72
C SER A 15 -8.54 24.77 -9.71
N PHE A 16 -7.34 25.33 -9.90
CA PHE A 16 -6.30 24.73 -10.72
C PHE A 16 -5.86 23.37 -10.14
N ILE A 17 -5.53 23.31 -8.84
CA ILE A 17 -5.09 22.06 -8.16
C ILE A 17 -6.20 21.00 -8.18
N GLU A 18 -7.45 21.40 -7.92
CA GLU A 18 -8.60 20.49 -7.95
C GLU A 18 -8.84 19.92 -9.34
N GLY A 19 -8.61 20.68 -10.39
CA GLY A 19 -8.78 20.27 -11.78
C GLY A 19 -7.61 19.49 -12.40
N LEU A 20 -6.42 19.46 -11.75
CA LEU A 20 -5.27 18.74 -12.28
C LEU A 20 -5.52 17.24 -12.31
N PRO A 21 -5.22 16.53 -13.43
CA PRO A 21 -5.12 15.08 -13.42
C PRO A 21 -3.94 14.65 -12.54
N LYS A 22 -4.17 13.64 -11.73
CA LYS A 22 -3.20 13.12 -10.76
C LYS A 22 -2.92 11.64 -10.99
N THR A 23 -1.79 11.18 -10.46
CA THR A 23 -1.46 9.76 -10.30
C THR A 23 -1.19 9.47 -8.84
N GLU A 24 -1.54 8.28 -8.39
CA GLU A 24 -1.28 7.80 -7.05
C GLU A 24 -0.43 6.53 -7.15
N LEU A 25 0.85 6.63 -6.80
CA LEU A 25 1.84 5.58 -7.07
C LEU A 25 2.21 4.77 -5.83
N HIS A 26 1.61 5.10 -4.68
CA HIS A 26 1.86 4.43 -3.42
C HIS A 26 0.57 4.42 -2.58
N LEU A 27 -0.18 3.34 -2.70
CA LEU A 27 -1.46 3.16 -2.05
C LEU A 27 -1.61 1.70 -1.61
N HIS A 28 -1.92 1.47 -0.34
CA HIS A 28 -2.32 0.17 0.18
C HIS A 28 -3.85 0.08 0.20
N ILE A 29 -4.41 -0.85 -0.55
CA ILE A 29 -5.87 -0.88 -0.76
C ILE A 29 -6.64 -1.14 0.54
N GLU A 30 -6.12 -1.97 1.42
CA GLU A 30 -6.74 -2.25 2.71
C GLU A 30 -6.82 -1.01 3.59
N GLY A 31 -5.84 -0.09 3.46
CA GLY A 31 -5.80 1.19 4.17
C GLY A 31 -6.83 2.21 3.69
N THR A 32 -7.51 1.95 2.58
CA THR A 32 -8.56 2.85 2.04
C THR A 32 -9.94 2.61 2.63
N LEU A 33 -10.07 1.65 3.54
CA LEU A 33 -11.34 1.34 4.20
C LEU A 33 -11.79 2.50 5.09
N GLU A 34 -12.73 3.30 4.59
CA GLU A 34 -13.38 4.35 5.36
C GLU A 34 -14.25 3.76 6.48
N PRO A 35 -14.37 4.44 7.64
CA PRO A 35 -15.12 3.94 8.79
C PRO A 35 -16.55 3.51 8.48
N GLU A 36 -17.27 4.23 7.63
CA GLU A 36 -18.65 3.92 7.23
C GLU A 36 -18.73 2.59 6.50
N LEU A 37 -17.82 2.35 5.55
CA LEU A 37 -17.78 1.10 4.80
C LEU A 37 -17.34 -0.05 5.71
N LEU A 38 -16.36 0.17 6.58
CA LEU A 38 -15.89 -0.83 7.53
C LEU A 38 -17.04 -1.32 8.42
N PHE A 39 -17.87 -0.42 8.97
CA PHE A 39 -19.05 -0.78 9.75
C PHE A 39 -20.10 -1.54 8.92
N ALA A 40 -20.36 -1.12 7.69
CA ALA A 40 -21.30 -1.81 6.79
C ALA A 40 -20.82 -3.25 6.47
N LEU A 41 -19.52 -3.43 6.22
CA LEU A 41 -18.92 -4.74 5.98
C LEU A 41 -18.95 -5.61 7.25
N ALA A 42 -18.64 -5.03 8.41
CA ALA A 42 -18.70 -5.74 9.69
C ALA A 42 -20.12 -6.25 9.98
N GLN A 43 -21.14 -5.43 9.73
CA GLN A 43 -22.54 -5.83 9.88
C GLN A 43 -22.91 -6.94 8.89
N ARG A 44 -22.54 -6.81 7.61
CA ARG A 44 -22.80 -7.81 6.57
C ARG A 44 -22.19 -9.17 6.92
N ASN A 45 -20.97 -9.16 7.43
CA ASN A 45 -20.20 -10.36 7.72
C ASN A 45 -20.33 -10.80 9.19
N GLN A 46 -21.21 -10.17 9.97
CA GLN A 46 -21.49 -10.49 11.37
C GLN A 46 -20.22 -10.49 12.25
N ILE A 47 -19.36 -9.50 12.02
CA ILE A 47 -18.11 -9.32 12.75
C ILE A 47 -18.30 -8.23 13.79
N ALA A 48 -17.99 -8.55 15.05
CA ALA A 48 -17.98 -7.57 16.12
C ALA A 48 -16.74 -6.66 15.96
N LEU A 49 -16.99 -5.36 16.00
CA LEU A 49 -15.93 -4.36 16.03
C LEU A 49 -15.66 -3.94 17.48
N PRO A 50 -14.42 -3.55 17.82
CA PRO A 50 -14.10 -3.00 19.14
C PRO A 50 -14.56 -1.54 19.32
N TYR A 51 -15.36 -1.03 18.41
CA TYR A 51 -15.86 0.34 18.34
C TYR A 51 -17.38 0.34 18.28
N ASP A 52 -18.01 1.21 19.09
CA ASP A 52 -19.47 1.28 19.20
C ASP A 52 -20.12 2.15 18.11
N SER A 53 -19.32 2.97 17.40
CA SER A 53 -19.80 3.88 16.36
C SER A 53 -18.72 4.25 15.34
N VAL A 54 -19.17 4.78 14.20
CA VAL A 54 -18.29 5.36 13.17
C VAL A 54 -17.43 6.47 13.75
N GLU A 55 -17.99 7.31 14.65
CA GLU A 55 -17.28 8.42 15.28
C GLU A 55 -16.18 7.91 16.22
N SER A 56 -16.43 6.85 17.00
CA SER A 56 -15.40 6.26 17.86
C SER A 56 -14.27 5.63 17.07
N LEU A 57 -14.58 4.94 15.96
CA LEU A 57 -13.57 4.43 15.04
C LEU A 57 -12.78 5.59 14.40
N ARG A 58 -13.45 6.64 13.95
CA ARG A 58 -12.77 7.81 13.34
C ARG A 58 -11.83 8.50 14.33
N ALA A 59 -12.18 8.55 15.61
CA ALA A 59 -11.30 9.06 16.65
C ALA A 59 -10.05 8.18 16.87
N ALA A 60 -10.16 6.87 16.63
CA ALA A 60 -9.03 5.94 16.70
C ALA A 60 -7.99 6.12 15.55
N TYR A 61 -8.36 6.81 14.47
CA TYR A 61 -7.42 7.19 13.41
C TYR A 61 -6.42 8.31 13.82
N ALA A 62 -6.49 8.78 15.07
CA ALA A 62 -5.46 9.67 15.64
C ALA A 62 -4.24 8.86 16.11
N PHE A 63 -3.50 8.26 15.17
CA PHE A 63 -2.34 7.42 15.47
C PHE A 63 -1.20 8.20 16.13
N THR A 64 -0.42 7.48 16.94
CA THR A 64 0.78 8.01 17.59
C THR A 64 2.09 7.46 17.02
N ASP A 65 2.03 6.30 16.35
CA ASP A 65 3.17 5.62 15.73
C ASP A 65 2.70 4.65 14.63
N LEU A 66 3.65 4.07 13.88
CA LEU A 66 3.35 3.11 12.81
C LEU A 66 2.66 1.86 13.37
N GLN A 67 3.04 1.37 14.56
CA GLN A 67 2.45 0.16 15.12
C GLN A 67 0.95 0.36 15.43
N SER A 68 0.56 1.50 16.03
CA SER A 68 -0.85 1.80 16.30
C SER A 68 -1.67 1.96 15.01
N PHE A 69 -1.05 2.44 13.93
CA PHE A 69 -1.67 2.42 12.60
C PHE A 69 -1.86 0.99 12.09
N LEU A 70 -0.82 0.16 12.11
CA LEU A 70 -0.89 -1.22 11.62
C LEU A 70 -1.92 -2.05 12.41
N ASP A 71 -2.03 -1.84 13.72
CA ASP A 71 -3.03 -2.52 14.55
C ASP A 71 -4.46 -2.20 14.08
N LEU A 72 -4.74 -0.94 13.77
CA LEU A 72 -6.04 -0.53 13.23
C LEU A 72 -6.26 -1.01 11.80
N TYR A 73 -5.22 -0.95 10.96
CA TYR A 73 -5.21 -1.44 9.59
C TYR A 73 -5.56 -2.93 9.53
N TYR A 74 -4.88 -3.77 10.30
CA TYR A 74 -5.17 -5.21 10.33
C TYR A 74 -6.51 -5.53 10.99
N ALA A 75 -6.91 -4.78 12.03
CA ALA A 75 -8.24 -4.92 12.61
C ALA A 75 -9.34 -4.56 11.59
N GLY A 76 -9.13 -3.50 10.81
CA GLY A 76 -10.02 -3.11 9.72
C GLY A 76 -10.12 -4.18 8.63
N ALA A 77 -8.98 -4.75 8.21
CA ALA A 77 -8.94 -5.80 7.21
C ALA A 77 -9.76 -7.05 7.59
N ASN A 78 -10.02 -7.28 8.89
CA ASN A 78 -10.80 -8.43 9.35
C ASN A 78 -12.24 -8.47 8.82
N VAL A 79 -12.81 -7.35 8.43
CA VAL A 79 -14.18 -7.30 7.88
C VAL A 79 -14.27 -7.82 6.44
N LEU A 80 -13.13 -7.93 5.73
CA LEU A 80 -13.06 -8.42 4.36
C LEU A 80 -13.06 -9.95 4.35
N ARG A 81 -14.13 -10.56 3.83
CA ARG A 81 -14.35 -12.02 3.87
C ARG A 81 -14.65 -12.64 2.51
N THR A 82 -15.26 -11.88 1.62
CA THR A 82 -15.75 -12.34 0.33
C THR A 82 -15.23 -11.50 -0.81
N GLU A 83 -15.24 -12.03 -2.02
CA GLU A 83 -14.92 -11.27 -3.24
C GLU A 83 -15.69 -9.93 -3.29
N ARG A 84 -16.95 -9.94 -2.86
CA ARG A 84 -17.79 -8.74 -2.84
C ARG A 84 -17.24 -7.67 -1.89
N ASP A 85 -16.64 -8.05 -0.76
CA ASP A 85 -16.05 -7.10 0.19
C ASP A 85 -14.83 -6.41 -0.40
N PHE A 86 -13.94 -7.17 -1.05
CA PHE A 86 -12.77 -6.62 -1.75
C PHE A 86 -13.17 -5.75 -2.93
N TYR A 87 -14.22 -6.14 -3.67
CA TYR A 87 -14.78 -5.29 -4.71
C TYR A 87 -15.34 -3.98 -4.15
N ASP A 88 -16.16 -4.03 -3.10
CA ASP A 88 -16.79 -2.84 -2.52
C ASP A 88 -15.74 -1.87 -1.96
N MET A 89 -14.71 -2.37 -1.29
CA MET A 89 -13.56 -1.59 -0.82
C MET A 89 -12.86 -0.88 -2.00
N THR A 90 -12.49 -1.63 -3.01
CA THR A 90 -11.76 -1.10 -4.16
C THR A 90 -12.61 -0.11 -4.97
N ALA A 91 -13.90 -0.39 -5.14
CA ALA A 91 -14.83 0.53 -5.81
C ALA A 91 -15.03 1.84 -5.05
N ALA A 92 -15.08 1.79 -3.71
CA ALA A 92 -15.16 2.99 -2.86
C ALA A 92 -13.89 3.85 -3.01
N TYR A 93 -12.71 3.24 -2.96
CA TYR A 93 -11.46 3.94 -3.25
C TYR A 93 -11.46 4.60 -4.63
N ILE A 94 -11.83 3.86 -5.69
CA ILE A 94 -11.87 4.38 -7.05
C ILE A 94 -12.82 5.58 -7.16
N ALA A 95 -13.97 5.53 -6.50
CA ALA A 95 -14.93 6.64 -6.50
C ALA A 95 -14.30 7.91 -5.90
N GLN A 96 -13.59 7.80 -4.77
CA GLN A 96 -12.88 8.90 -4.13
C GLN A 96 -11.71 9.40 -5.00
N ALA A 97 -10.86 8.51 -5.48
CA ALA A 97 -9.71 8.84 -6.33
C ALA A 97 -10.13 9.62 -7.59
N ARG A 98 -11.24 9.21 -8.22
CA ARG A 98 -11.79 9.90 -9.39
C ARG A 98 -12.34 11.28 -9.04
N ALA A 99 -12.99 11.45 -7.88
CA ALA A 99 -13.44 12.76 -7.41
C ALA A 99 -12.24 13.72 -7.26
N ASP A 100 -11.09 13.21 -6.84
CA ASP A 100 -9.82 13.94 -6.71
C ASP A 100 -9.02 14.04 -8.03
N GLN A 101 -9.61 13.65 -9.17
CA GLN A 101 -8.99 13.67 -10.49
C GLN A 101 -7.79 12.72 -10.65
N VAL A 102 -7.69 11.67 -9.85
CA VAL A 102 -6.71 10.59 -10.08
C VAL A 102 -7.10 9.84 -11.35
N ARG A 103 -6.13 9.58 -12.22
CA ARG A 103 -6.29 8.90 -13.51
C ARG A 103 -5.57 7.57 -13.56
N HIS A 104 -4.59 7.39 -12.70
CA HIS A 104 -3.78 6.17 -12.59
C HIS A 104 -3.43 5.91 -11.15
N ALA A 105 -3.52 4.63 -10.73
CA ALA A 105 -3.07 4.19 -9.41
C ALA A 105 -2.21 2.93 -9.48
N GLU A 106 -1.13 2.91 -8.69
CA GLU A 106 -0.34 1.72 -8.40
C GLU A 106 -0.68 1.25 -6.99
N ILE A 107 -1.29 0.06 -6.89
CA ILE A 107 -2.02 -0.38 -5.71
C ILE A 107 -1.33 -1.58 -5.09
N PHE A 108 -0.80 -1.39 -3.89
CA PHE A 108 -0.35 -2.48 -3.03
C PHE A 108 -1.54 -3.22 -2.42
N PHE A 109 -1.39 -4.51 -2.23
CA PHE A 109 -2.32 -5.34 -1.48
C PHE A 109 -1.59 -6.49 -0.79
N ASP A 110 -2.07 -6.90 0.37
CA ASP A 110 -1.40 -7.80 1.30
C ASP A 110 -2.14 -9.14 1.42
N PRO A 111 -1.97 -10.09 0.48
CA PRO A 111 -2.73 -11.34 0.54
C PRO A 111 -2.50 -12.12 1.83
N GLN A 112 -1.30 -12.03 2.44
CA GLN A 112 -0.99 -12.73 3.69
C GLN A 112 -1.88 -12.31 4.85
N THR A 113 -2.27 -11.03 4.93
CA THR A 113 -3.24 -10.50 5.90
C THR A 113 -4.59 -11.24 5.82
N HIS A 114 -4.95 -11.74 4.66
CA HIS A 114 -6.21 -12.41 4.42
C HIS A 114 -6.09 -13.94 4.48
N THR A 115 -5.04 -14.51 3.88
CA THR A 115 -4.85 -15.97 3.83
C THR A 115 -4.60 -16.58 5.19
N GLU A 116 -3.95 -15.88 6.13
CA GLU A 116 -3.80 -16.33 7.53
C GLU A 116 -5.14 -16.50 8.25
N ARG A 117 -6.18 -15.77 7.80
CA ARG A 117 -7.55 -15.86 8.30
C ARG A 117 -8.42 -16.86 7.52
N GLY A 118 -7.81 -17.64 6.62
CA GLY A 118 -8.49 -18.64 5.80
C GLY A 118 -9.25 -18.09 4.60
N ILE A 119 -8.99 -16.84 4.18
CA ILE A 119 -9.56 -16.30 2.94
C ILE A 119 -8.70 -16.77 1.76
N PRO A 120 -9.26 -17.48 0.76
CA PRO A 120 -8.49 -17.89 -0.41
C PRO A 120 -7.91 -16.69 -1.16
N ILE A 121 -6.67 -16.81 -1.63
CA ILE A 121 -5.99 -15.72 -2.33
C ILE A 121 -6.74 -15.28 -3.61
N GLU A 122 -7.42 -16.22 -4.26
CA GLU A 122 -8.26 -16.00 -5.44
C GLU A 122 -9.41 -15.02 -5.17
N VAL A 123 -9.98 -15.06 -3.95
CA VAL A 123 -11.06 -14.17 -3.52
C VAL A 123 -10.57 -12.72 -3.43
N VAL A 124 -9.34 -12.52 -2.93
CA VAL A 124 -8.70 -11.20 -2.83
C VAL A 124 -8.45 -10.63 -4.22
N PHE A 125 -7.78 -11.41 -5.08
CA PHE A 125 -7.50 -11.02 -6.47
C PHE A 125 -8.78 -10.70 -7.25
N ALA A 126 -9.79 -11.59 -7.19
CA ALA A 126 -11.01 -11.44 -7.95
C ALA A 126 -11.77 -10.16 -7.60
N GLY A 127 -11.92 -9.85 -6.30
CA GLY A 127 -12.63 -8.65 -5.87
C GLY A 127 -11.94 -7.37 -6.31
N ILE A 128 -10.65 -7.25 -6.04
CA ILE A 128 -9.85 -6.07 -6.41
C ILE A 128 -9.83 -5.91 -7.95
N ALA A 129 -9.45 -6.95 -8.68
CA ALA A 129 -9.30 -6.88 -10.13
C ALA A 129 -10.62 -6.58 -10.85
N ARG A 130 -11.75 -7.11 -10.37
CA ARG A 130 -13.07 -6.82 -10.94
C ARG A 130 -13.39 -5.33 -10.87
N ALA A 131 -13.19 -4.69 -9.71
CA ALA A 131 -13.44 -3.26 -9.54
C ALA A 131 -12.50 -2.41 -10.41
N LEU A 132 -11.23 -2.78 -10.50
CA LEU A 132 -10.24 -2.07 -11.32
C LEU A 132 -10.53 -2.18 -12.82
N ARG A 133 -10.92 -3.36 -13.30
CA ARG A 133 -11.30 -3.57 -14.71
C ARG A 133 -12.56 -2.78 -15.06
N GLU A 134 -13.58 -2.80 -14.19
CA GLU A 134 -14.79 -2.02 -14.37
C GLU A 134 -14.48 -0.51 -14.45
N ALA A 135 -13.63 0.00 -13.56
CA ALA A 135 -13.22 1.40 -13.58
C ALA A 135 -12.44 1.78 -14.84
N ARG A 136 -11.57 0.90 -15.34
CA ARG A 136 -10.87 1.10 -16.60
C ARG A 136 -11.84 1.17 -17.76
N ASP A 137 -12.77 0.21 -17.84
CA ASP A 137 -13.66 0.06 -18.99
C ASP A 137 -14.76 1.16 -19.02
N THR A 138 -15.21 1.62 -17.84
CA THR A 138 -16.28 2.62 -17.74
C THR A 138 -15.78 4.05 -17.64
N HIS A 139 -14.57 4.26 -17.12
CA HIS A 139 -14.08 5.59 -16.75
C HIS A 139 -12.68 5.92 -17.26
N GLY A 140 -11.99 4.97 -17.90
CA GLY A 140 -10.59 5.13 -18.31
C GLY A 140 -9.61 5.26 -17.13
N PHE A 141 -10.01 4.82 -15.93
CA PHE A 141 -9.12 4.78 -14.77
C PHE A 141 -8.14 3.62 -14.93
N THR A 142 -6.87 3.91 -15.10
CA THR A 142 -5.84 2.88 -15.24
C THR A 142 -5.22 2.52 -13.90
N SER A 143 -4.78 1.27 -13.75
CA SER A 143 -4.15 0.82 -12.51
C SER A 143 -3.23 -0.37 -12.75
N VAL A 144 -2.34 -0.60 -11.78
CA VAL A 144 -1.58 -1.84 -11.61
C VAL A 144 -1.71 -2.34 -10.18
N MET A 145 -1.62 -3.65 -10.01
CA MET A 145 -1.59 -4.32 -8.71
C MET A 145 -0.16 -4.71 -8.37
N ILE A 146 0.25 -4.42 -7.14
CA ILE A 146 1.54 -4.81 -6.56
C ILE A 146 1.22 -5.72 -5.36
N MET A 147 1.48 -7.02 -5.51
CA MET A 147 1.30 -7.97 -4.42
C MET A 147 2.47 -7.86 -3.46
N SER A 148 2.21 -7.55 -2.19
CA SER A 148 3.26 -7.38 -1.20
C SER A 148 3.49 -8.63 -0.36
N PHE A 149 4.74 -8.78 0.09
CA PHE A 149 5.10 -9.69 1.17
C PHE A 149 5.26 -8.90 2.46
N LEU A 150 4.64 -9.39 3.53
CA LEU A 150 4.72 -8.81 4.87
C LEU A 150 6.07 -9.14 5.50
N ARG A 151 6.93 -8.13 5.67
CA ARG A 151 8.34 -8.32 6.06
C ARG A 151 8.53 -8.80 7.50
N HIS A 152 7.52 -8.68 8.36
CA HIS A 152 7.55 -9.25 9.70
C HIS A 152 7.42 -10.78 9.69
N LEU A 153 6.91 -11.37 8.60
CA LEU A 153 6.85 -12.80 8.38
C LEU A 153 8.18 -13.35 7.83
N SER A 154 8.27 -14.65 7.65
CA SER A 154 9.47 -15.30 7.10
C SER A 154 9.49 -15.29 5.57
N GLU A 155 10.68 -15.41 4.97
CA GLU A 155 10.82 -15.60 3.54
C GLU A 155 10.11 -16.88 3.04
N GLN A 156 10.03 -17.92 3.87
CA GLN A 156 9.31 -19.14 3.52
C GLN A 156 7.81 -18.88 3.34
N GLU A 157 7.22 -18.06 4.18
CA GLU A 157 5.80 -17.65 4.04
C GLU A 157 5.59 -16.80 2.78
N ALA A 158 6.56 -15.96 2.42
CA ALA A 158 6.54 -15.23 1.14
C ALA A 158 6.58 -16.19 -0.07
N PHE A 159 7.40 -17.25 -0.03
CA PHE A 159 7.40 -18.28 -1.06
C PHE A 159 6.06 -19.02 -1.16
N VAL A 160 5.46 -19.38 -0.04
CA VAL A 160 4.12 -20.01 -0.02
C VAL A 160 3.09 -19.10 -0.68
N THR A 161 3.09 -17.81 -0.34
CA THR A 161 2.19 -16.82 -0.93
C THR A 161 2.42 -16.67 -2.44
N LEU A 162 3.69 -16.61 -2.88
CA LEU A 162 4.03 -16.56 -4.29
C LEU A 162 3.50 -17.79 -5.04
N GLU A 163 3.73 -18.99 -4.51
CA GLU A 163 3.27 -20.24 -5.14
C GLU A 163 1.75 -20.32 -5.22
N GLN A 164 1.03 -19.84 -4.19
CA GLN A 164 -0.43 -19.75 -4.22
C GLN A 164 -0.94 -18.76 -5.28
N ALA A 165 -0.23 -17.64 -5.48
CA ALA A 165 -0.63 -16.61 -6.44
C ALA A 165 -0.27 -16.96 -7.89
N LEU A 166 0.81 -17.70 -8.14
CA LEU A 166 1.32 -17.98 -9.49
C LEU A 166 0.28 -18.57 -10.47
N PRO A 167 -0.63 -19.48 -10.08
CA PRO A 167 -1.70 -19.96 -10.96
C PRO A 167 -2.59 -18.84 -11.51
N LEU A 168 -2.75 -17.75 -10.75
CA LEU A 168 -3.59 -16.61 -11.10
C LEU A 168 -2.92 -15.65 -12.10
N ARG A 169 -1.60 -15.75 -12.28
CA ARG A 169 -0.82 -14.79 -13.04
C ARG A 169 -1.32 -14.55 -14.46
N LYS A 170 -1.75 -15.63 -15.14
CA LYS A 170 -2.22 -15.51 -16.53
C LYS A 170 -3.55 -14.75 -16.59
N GLU A 171 -4.42 -14.98 -15.64
CA GLU A 171 -5.74 -14.34 -15.57
C GLU A 171 -5.65 -12.84 -15.25
N TYR A 172 -4.70 -12.45 -14.39
CA TYR A 172 -4.54 -11.07 -13.93
C TYR A 172 -3.32 -10.35 -14.54
N ALA A 173 -2.78 -10.87 -15.65
CA ALA A 173 -1.58 -10.31 -16.30
C ALA A 173 -1.75 -8.85 -16.79
N ASP A 174 -2.97 -8.41 -16.98
CA ASP A 174 -3.31 -7.04 -17.36
C ASP A 174 -3.26 -6.05 -16.19
N LEU A 175 -3.22 -6.54 -14.95
CA LEU A 175 -3.21 -5.73 -13.73
C LEU A 175 -2.02 -6.07 -12.83
N TRP A 176 -1.78 -7.35 -12.54
CA TRP A 176 -0.75 -7.77 -11.60
C TRP A 176 0.63 -7.88 -12.25
N THR A 177 1.41 -6.84 -12.09
CA THR A 177 2.75 -6.72 -12.70
C THR A 177 3.86 -6.57 -11.67
N GLY A 178 3.54 -6.24 -10.42
CA GLY A 178 4.50 -5.90 -9.38
C GLY A 178 4.45 -6.82 -8.17
N ILE A 179 5.62 -6.94 -7.52
CA ILE A 179 5.79 -7.54 -6.19
C ILE A 179 6.41 -6.48 -5.29
N GLY A 180 5.87 -6.34 -4.07
CA GLY A 180 6.31 -5.41 -3.04
C GLY A 180 6.84 -6.09 -1.78
N LEU A 181 7.48 -5.31 -0.93
CA LEU A 181 7.85 -5.66 0.45
C LEU A 181 7.39 -4.52 1.35
N ASP A 182 6.56 -4.80 2.34
CA ASP A 182 5.99 -3.79 3.23
C ASP A 182 5.82 -4.27 4.68
N SER A 183 5.00 -3.57 5.48
CA SER A 183 4.80 -3.79 6.91
C SER A 183 5.97 -3.26 7.76
N SER A 184 6.03 -3.62 9.04
CA SER A 184 6.98 -3.09 10.04
C SER A 184 8.44 -3.26 9.60
N GLU A 185 9.11 -2.14 9.33
CA GLU A 185 10.48 -2.13 8.82
C GLU A 185 11.52 -2.42 9.92
N ARG A 186 11.27 -1.96 11.15
CA ARG A 186 12.19 -2.13 12.27
C ARG A 186 12.43 -3.60 12.59
N GLY A 187 13.70 -4.02 12.57
CA GLY A 187 14.08 -5.40 12.84
C GLY A 187 13.80 -6.40 11.72
N ASN A 188 13.28 -5.94 10.59
CA ASN A 188 12.95 -6.76 9.43
C ASN A 188 13.69 -6.29 8.18
N PRO A 189 15.01 -6.52 8.06
CA PRO A 189 15.81 -6.03 6.94
C PRO A 189 15.42 -6.70 5.61
N PRO A 190 15.64 -6.04 4.47
CA PRO A 190 15.39 -6.60 3.15
C PRO A 190 16.14 -7.91 2.88
N GLU A 191 17.32 -8.10 3.46
CA GLU A 191 18.14 -9.32 3.35
C GLU A 191 17.32 -10.60 3.55
N LYS A 192 16.32 -10.58 4.45
CA LYS A 192 15.45 -11.74 4.73
C LYS A 192 14.72 -12.26 3.48
N PHE A 193 14.54 -11.44 2.44
CA PHE A 193 13.68 -11.74 1.29
C PHE A 193 14.47 -11.85 -0.03
N GLN A 194 15.79 -11.96 0.05
CA GLN A 194 16.66 -11.97 -1.12
C GLN A 194 16.30 -13.07 -2.14
N ARG A 195 16.03 -14.29 -1.69
CA ARG A 195 15.77 -15.42 -2.59
C ARG A 195 14.41 -15.34 -3.25
N VAL A 196 13.37 -14.95 -2.49
CA VAL A 196 12.02 -14.82 -3.07
C VAL A 196 11.95 -13.68 -4.06
N PHE A 197 12.65 -12.55 -3.82
CA PHE A 197 12.74 -11.45 -4.78
C PHE A 197 13.53 -11.85 -6.04
N ALA A 198 14.63 -12.61 -5.90
CA ALA A 198 15.33 -13.17 -7.05
C ALA A 198 14.38 -14.04 -7.90
N ARG A 199 13.58 -14.89 -7.24
CA ARG A 199 12.57 -15.71 -7.92
C ARG A 199 11.49 -14.88 -8.61
N CYS A 200 11.02 -13.81 -8.00
CA CYS A 200 10.04 -12.90 -8.62
C CYS A 200 10.59 -12.24 -9.88
N ARG A 201 11.85 -11.80 -9.87
CA ARG A 201 12.51 -11.22 -11.06
C ARG A 201 12.69 -12.26 -12.18
N GLU A 202 13.12 -13.49 -11.86
CA GLU A 202 13.19 -14.59 -12.82
C GLU A 202 11.85 -14.88 -13.50
N LEU A 203 10.76 -14.74 -12.74
CA LEU A 203 9.41 -14.87 -13.26
C LEU A 203 8.98 -13.63 -14.07
N GLY A 204 9.78 -12.56 -14.12
CA GLY A 204 9.50 -11.35 -14.89
C GLY A 204 8.52 -10.39 -14.21
N PHE A 205 8.41 -10.42 -12.88
CA PHE A 205 7.75 -9.36 -12.13
C PHE A 205 8.67 -8.16 -11.96
N ARG A 206 8.08 -6.97 -11.96
CA ARG A 206 8.72 -5.77 -11.42
C ARG A 206 8.74 -5.88 -9.90
N VAL A 207 9.82 -5.42 -9.28
CA VAL A 207 9.97 -5.51 -7.83
C VAL A 207 10.21 -4.14 -7.21
N VAL A 208 9.52 -3.86 -6.12
CA VAL A 208 9.62 -2.62 -5.33
C VAL A 208 9.73 -2.96 -3.84
N ALA A 209 10.20 -2.06 -3.03
CA ALA A 209 10.24 -2.28 -1.58
C ALA A 209 10.14 -0.97 -0.80
N HIS A 210 9.38 -1.00 0.30
CA HIS A 210 9.48 0.00 1.35
C HIS A 210 10.86 -0.12 1.99
N ALA A 211 11.61 0.95 1.98
CA ALA A 211 12.92 1.00 2.63
C ALA A 211 13.26 2.44 3.03
N GLY A 212 13.80 2.62 4.23
CA GLY A 212 14.15 3.94 4.75
C GLY A 212 12.94 4.80 5.12
N GLU A 213 11.81 4.20 5.47
CA GLU A 213 10.70 4.85 6.16
C GLU A 213 11.02 5.00 7.64
N GLU A 214 11.28 3.89 8.33
CA GLU A 214 11.71 3.82 9.72
C GLU A 214 13.09 3.16 9.87
N GLY A 215 13.45 2.29 8.95
CA GLY A 215 14.72 1.58 8.92
C GLY A 215 15.89 2.47 8.52
N PRO A 216 17.12 2.07 8.86
CA PRO A 216 18.32 2.87 8.56
C PRO A 216 18.60 2.94 7.04
N PRO A 217 19.45 3.88 6.58
CA PRO A 217 19.90 3.97 5.19
C PRO A 217 20.43 2.64 4.62
N ALA A 218 21.00 1.79 5.47
CA ALA A 218 21.45 0.46 5.07
C ALA A 218 20.33 -0.40 4.46
N TYR A 219 19.08 -0.27 4.94
CA TYR A 219 17.95 -1.02 4.37
C TYR A 219 17.61 -0.56 2.94
N VAL A 220 17.82 0.73 2.63
CA VAL A 220 17.70 1.21 1.24
C VAL A 220 18.80 0.62 0.37
N SER A 221 20.05 0.59 0.87
CA SER A 221 21.17 -0.06 0.18
C SER A 221 20.91 -1.55 -0.06
N ASP A 222 20.40 -2.26 0.96
CA ASP A 222 20.08 -3.69 0.86
C ASP A 222 18.94 -3.94 -0.14
N ALA A 223 17.92 -3.08 -0.17
CA ALA A 223 16.85 -3.19 -1.17
C ALA A 223 17.41 -3.05 -2.60
N LEU A 224 18.38 -2.15 -2.82
CA LEU A 224 19.05 -1.98 -4.11
C LEU A 224 19.94 -3.19 -4.46
N ASP A 225 20.75 -3.65 -3.51
CA ASP A 225 21.81 -4.65 -3.77
C ASP A 225 21.29 -6.08 -3.75
N LEU A 226 20.44 -6.40 -2.78
CA LEU A 226 19.99 -7.76 -2.52
C LEU A 226 18.63 -8.05 -3.21
N LEU A 227 17.68 -7.12 -3.12
CA LEU A 227 16.38 -7.30 -3.75
C LEU A 227 16.39 -6.84 -5.21
N GLN A 228 17.31 -5.94 -5.59
CA GLN A 228 17.43 -5.34 -6.93
C GLN A 228 16.11 -4.70 -7.39
N VAL A 229 15.54 -3.89 -6.51
CA VAL A 229 14.28 -3.21 -6.76
C VAL A 229 14.40 -2.14 -7.84
N GLU A 230 13.29 -1.91 -8.56
CA GLU A 230 13.19 -0.88 -9.59
C GLU A 230 12.68 0.47 -9.03
N ARG A 231 12.16 0.46 -7.80
CA ARG A 231 11.70 1.63 -7.07
C ARG A 231 11.85 1.38 -5.57
N ILE A 232 12.18 2.44 -4.83
CA ILE A 232 12.13 2.46 -3.37
C ILE A 232 10.86 3.20 -2.96
N ASP A 233 10.06 2.57 -2.11
CA ASP A 233 8.91 3.23 -1.51
C ASP A 233 9.35 3.88 -0.20
N HIS A 234 8.99 5.14 0.01
CA HIS A 234 9.52 6.11 0.97
C HIS A 234 10.96 6.59 0.66
N GLY A 235 11.99 5.92 1.16
CA GLY A 235 13.38 6.27 0.94
C GLY A 235 13.87 7.50 1.69
N VAL A 236 13.07 8.08 2.61
CA VAL A 236 13.37 9.38 3.26
C VAL A 236 14.62 9.34 4.12
N ARG A 237 14.91 8.21 4.78
CA ARG A 237 16.13 8.05 5.59
C ARG A 237 17.43 8.00 4.76
N SER A 238 17.34 7.97 3.42
CA SER A 238 18.52 8.07 2.56
C SER A 238 19.25 9.40 2.73
N GLU A 239 18.58 10.46 3.20
CA GLU A 239 19.19 11.75 3.48
C GLU A 239 20.28 11.70 4.58
N GLU A 240 20.26 10.67 5.42
CA GLU A 240 21.24 10.46 6.49
C GLU A 240 22.59 9.93 5.96
N ASP A 241 22.64 9.47 4.70
CA ASP A 241 23.85 8.94 4.05
C ASP A 241 24.09 9.62 2.70
N PRO A 242 25.01 10.62 2.65
CA PRO A 242 25.33 11.33 1.41
C PRO A 242 25.81 10.43 0.26
N ALA A 243 26.54 9.33 0.56
CA ALA A 243 27.00 8.41 -0.47
C ALA A 243 25.85 7.62 -1.09
N LEU A 244 24.88 7.25 -0.27
CA LEU A 244 23.64 6.61 -0.74
C LEU A 244 22.82 7.56 -1.61
N LEU A 245 22.69 8.84 -1.21
CA LEU A 245 22.01 9.84 -2.05
C LEU A 245 22.68 10.01 -3.42
N GLU A 246 24.01 10.13 -3.46
CA GLU A 246 24.75 10.20 -4.73
C GLU A 246 24.49 8.95 -5.60
N ARG A 247 24.44 7.77 -4.99
CA ARG A 247 24.12 6.52 -5.67
C ARG A 247 22.71 6.51 -6.24
N LEU A 248 21.70 6.91 -5.46
CA LEU A 248 20.30 6.99 -5.92
C LEU A 248 20.15 7.95 -7.10
N ILE A 249 20.83 9.10 -7.06
CA ILE A 249 20.87 10.08 -8.15
C ILE A 249 21.52 9.48 -9.40
N ALA A 250 22.69 8.83 -9.25
CA ALA A 250 23.39 8.21 -10.38
C ALA A 250 22.56 7.11 -11.06
N LEU A 251 21.84 6.31 -10.28
CA LEU A 251 20.93 5.28 -10.75
C LEU A 251 19.61 5.85 -11.29
N ARG A 252 19.31 7.13 -11.04
CA ARG A 252 17.98 7.71 -11.26
C ARG A 252 16.88 6.86 -10.62
N MET A 253 17.14 6.38 -9.41
CA MET A 253 16.23 5.48 -8.71
C MET A 253 14.92 6.22 -8.38
N PRO A 254 13.74 5.73 -8.84
CA PRO A 254 12.46 6.32 -8.45
C PRO A 254 12.20 6.12 -6.95
N LEU A 255 11.65 7.15 -6.31
CA LEU A 255 11.18 7.10 -4.93
C LEU A 255 9.70 7.53 -4.89
N THR A 256 8.88 6.81 -4.13
CA THR A 256 7.52 7.26 -3.78
C THR A 256 7.53 7.89 -2.41
N VAL A 257 8.02 9.12 -2.33
CA VAL A 257 8.11 9.87 -1.07
C VAL A 257 6.72 10.23 -0.57
N CYS A 258 6.42 9.92 0.70
CA CYS A 258 5.13 10.18 1.35
C CYS A 258 5.28 11.32 2.38
N PRO A 259 5.36 12.59 1.96
CA PRO A 259 5.77 13.68 2.84
C PRO A 259 4.84 13.89 4.03
N LEU A 260 3.54 13.69 3.87
CA LEU A 260 2.59 13.84 4.98
C LEU A 260 2.72 12.71 6.01
N SER A 261 2.96 11.50 5.54
CA SER A 261 3.22 10.33 6.36
C SER A 261 4.56 10.46 7.11
N ASN A 262 5.61 10.89 6.42
CA ASN A 262 6.95 10.99 6.97
C ASN A 262 7.22 12.23 7.84
N LEU A 263 6.36 13.26 7.79
CA LEU A 263 6.51 14.49 8.60
C LEU A 263 5.98 14.38 10.03
N LYS A 264 5.21 13.36 10.36
CA LYS A 264 4.74 13.17 11.74
C LYS A 264 5.82 12.45 12.54
N PRO A 265 6.47 13.12 13.50
CA PRO A 265 7.52 12.48 14.29
C PRO A 265 6.95 11.31 15.06
N VAL A 266 7.41 10.09 14.77
CA VAL A 266 7.04 8.83 15.42
C VAL A 266 5.55 8.45 15.25
N SER A 267 4.74 9.30 14.70
CA SER A 267 3.34 9.03 14.36
C SER A 267 3.19 9.18 12.86
N TYR A 268 3.36 8.09 12.17
CA TYR A 268 3.14 8.05 10.74
C TYR A 268 1.70 7.70 10.50
N THR A 269 0.98 8.63 9.92
CA THR A 269 -0.32 8.35 9.34
C THR A 269 -0.14 8.23 7.86
N HIS A 270 -0.38 7.09 7.35
CA HIS A 270 -0.58 6.89 5.94
C HIS A 270 -1.96 7.38 5.54
#